data_8d479438149c7ef6071d16f52674e3e8
#
_entry.id   8d479438149c7ef6071d16f52674e3e8
#
_cell.length_a   1.000
_cell.length_b   1.000
_cell.length_c   1.000
_cell.angle_alpha   90.00
_cell.angle_beta   90.00
_cell.angle_gamma   90.00
#
_symmetry.space_group_name_H-M   'P 1'
#
loop_
_entity.id
_entity.type
_entity.pdbx_description
1 polymer ?
#
loop_
_entity_poly.entity_id
_entity_poly.type
_entity_poly.pdbx_seq_one_letter_code
_entity_poly.pdbx_strand_id
1 'polypeptide(L)'
;MAVAFLLPFFFSEKVETKIELLDRVIAVVDSGVIMESELNSRVEEIIGRLKSDGTELPPINILEEQVLERLVIEEIQLQIGDRAGVKISDAELNQSLSMIASRSSMDLEQFKENLEANGESYSNLRETVRKELIIQRVQRGKVSANIEISEQEIEN
;
A
#
# COMPACT_ATOMS: atom_id res chain seq x y z
N MET A 1 68.18 -33.62 1.45
CA MET A 1 67.38 -32.53 2.03
C MET A 1 66.51 -31.93 0.94
N ALA A 2 65.25 -32.26 0.91
CA ALA A 2 64.28 -31.74 -0.06
C ALA A 2 63.48 -30.63 0.62
N VAL A 3 63.57 -29.38 0.12
CA VAL A 3 62.82 -28.22 0.60
C VAL A 3 61.54 -28.14 -0.24
N ALA A 4 60.38 -28.46 0.36
CA ALA A 4 59.08 -28.29 -0.25
C ALA A 4 58.65 -26.83 -0.10
N PHE A 5 58.46 -26.15 -1.26
CA PHE A 5 57.99 -24.79 -1.37
C PHE A 5 56.42 -24.83 -1.40
N LEU A 6 55.81 -24.44 -0.31
CA LEU A 6 54.33 -24.30 -0.21
C LEU A 6 53.96 -22.93 -0.80
N LEU A 7 53.31 -22.94 -1.96
CA LEU A 7 52.66 -21.75 -2.54
C LEU A 7 51.32 -21.51 -1.83
N PRO A 8 51.02 -20.28 -1.35
CA PRO A 8 49.72 -19.96 -0.84
C PRO A 8 48.73 -19.81 -2.00
N PHE A 9 47.67 -20.61 -1.95
CA PHE A 9 46.51 -20.53 -2.85
C PHE A 9 45.67 -19.32 -2.42
N PHE A 10 45.78 -18.21 -3.12
CA PHE A 10 44.87 -17.09 -2.93
C PHE A 10 43.51 -17.45 -3.52
N PHE A 11 42.54 -17.76 -2.63
CA PHE A 11 41.13 -17.84 -2.97
C PHE A 11 40.63 -16.41 -3.19
N SER A 12 40.40 -16.03 -4.44
CA SER A 12 39.75 -14.77 -4.77
C SER A 12 38.25 -14.97 -4.61
N GLU A 13 37.71 -14.58 -3.47
CA GLU A 13 36.26 -14.46 -3.31
C GLU A 13 35.75 -13.39 -4.28
N LYS A 14 34.95 -13.81 -5.26
CA LYS A 14 34.13 -12.89 -6.05
C LYS A 14 33.05 -12.31 -5.14
N VAL A 15 33.24 -11.08 -4.72
CA VAL A 15 32.15 -10.29 -4.13
C VAL A 15 31.18 -9.95 -5.26
N GLU A 16 30.09 -10.72 -5.38
CA GLU A 16 28.92 -10.32 -6.19
C GLU A 16 28.24 -9.14 -5.47
N THR A 17 28.54 -7.95 -5.91
CA THR A 17 27.74 -6.76 -5.54
C THR A 17 26.37 -6.89 -6.18
N LYS A 18 25.37 -7.34 -5.39
CA LYS A 18 23.98 -7.25 -5.76
C LYS A 18 23.62 -5.77 -5.84
N ILE A 19 23.47 -5.26 -7.06
CA ILE A 19 22.95 -3.90 -7.29
C ILE A 19 21.47 -3.97 -6.90
N GLU A 20 21.16 -3.52 -5.70
CA GLU A 20 19.79 -3.31 -5.26
C GLU A 20 19.32 -2.00 -5.89
N LEU A 21 18.40 -2.09 -6.85
CA LEU A 21 17.79 -0.89 -7.42
C LEU A 21 17.04 -0.18 -6.29
N LEU A 22 17.53 1.00 -5.92
CA LEU A 22 16.81 1.89 -5.02
C LEU A 22 15.51 2.32 -5.72
N ASP A 23 14.41 2.30 -4.97
CA ASP A 23 13.12 2.75 -5.46
C ASP A 23 13.15 4.23 -5.82
N ARG A 24 12.40 4.65 -6.83
CA ARG A 24 12.42 6.01 -7.35
C ARG A 24 11.22 6.80 -6.85
N VAL A 25 11.44 8.00 -6.34
CA VAL A 25 10.37 8.96 -6.05
C VAL A 25 9.79 9.49 -7.36
N ILE A 26 8.49 9.32 -7.59
CA ILE A 26 7.79 9.79 -8.78
C ILE A 26 6.92 11.01 -8.51
N ALA A 27 6.48 11.22 -7.28
CA ALA A 27 5.78 12.42 -6.86
C ALA A 27 6.13 12.81 -5.43
N VAL A 28 6.10 14.12 -5.15
CA VAL A 28 6.20 14.69 -3.80
C VAL A 28 4.88 15.38 -3.50
N VAL A 29 4.26 15.02 -2.37
CA VAL A 29 2.94 15.52 -1.95
C VAL A 29 3.07 16.11 -0.56
N ASP A 30 3.27 17.41 -0.46
CA ASP A 30 3.55 18.13 0.78
C ASP A 30 4.73 17.48 1.55
N SER A 31 4.47 16.76 2.64
CA SER A 31 5.48 16.07 3.46
C SER A 31 5.70 14.59 3.09
N GLY A 32 4.90 14.04 2.18
CA GLY A 32 4.97 12.65 1.73
C GLY A 32 5.55 12.49 0.34
N VAL A 33 5.85 11.25 -0.03
CA VAL A 33 6.36 10.88 -1.36
C VAL A 33 5.60 9.67 -1.88
N ILE A 34 5.45 9.58 -3.19
CA ILE A 34 4.95 8.40 -3.89
C ILE A 34 6.12 7.77 -4.62
N MET A 35 6.31 6.46 -4.40
CA MET A 35 7.40 5.69 -4.98
C MET A 35 6.94 5.01 -6.27
N GLU A 36 7.88 4.76 -7.18
CA GLU A 36 7.62 4.04 -8.43
C GLU A 36 7.11 2.61 -8.18
N SER A 37 7.65 1.92 -7.18
CA SER A 37 7.17 0.59 -6.78
C SER A 37 5.72 0.59 -6.32
N GLU A 38 5.27 1.65 -5.62
CA GLU A 38 3.90 1.80 -5.16
C GLU A 38 2.94 1.98 -6.36
N LEU A 39 3.30 2.84 -7.31
CA LEU A 39 2.54 3.01 -8.56
C LEU A 39 2.43 1.70 -9.32
N ASN A 40 3.56 1.04 -9.57
CA ASN A 40 3.61 -0.20 -10.34
C ASN A 40 2.76 -1.30 -9.69
N SER A 41 2.88 -1.49 -8.38
CA SER A 41 2.08 -2.48 -7.64
C SER A 41 0.58 -2.20 -7.75
N ARG A 42 0.17 -0.94 -7.65
CA ARG A 42 -1.23 -0.55 -7.77
C ARG A 42 -1.76 -0.75 -9.19
N VAL A 43 -0.95 -0.42 -10.21
CA VAL A 43 -1.29 -0.64 -11.63
C VAL A 43 -1.46 -2.14 -11.91
N GLU A 44 -0.53 -2.98 -11.45
CA GLU A 44 -0.61 -4.44 -11.61
C GLU A 44 -1.85 -5.04 -10.95
N GLU A 45 -2.20 -4.59 -9.74
CA GLU A 45 -3.43 -5.00 -9.04
C GLU A 45 -4.68 -4.68 -9.87
N ILE A 46 -4.77 -3.46 -10.44
CA ILE A 46 -5.91 -3.04 -11.25
C ILE A 46 -5.97 -3.85 -12.56
N ILE A 47 -4.83 -4.05 -13.22
CA ILE A 47 -4.74 -4.88 -14.42
C ILE A 47 -5.24 -6.31 -14.14
N GLY A 48 -4.79 -6.91 -13.03
CA GLY A 48 -5.23 -8.23 -12.61
C GLY A 48 -6.74 -8.32 -12.42
N ARG A 49 -7.32 -7.32 -11.76
CA ARG A 49 -8.77 -7.23 -11.54
C ARG A 49 -9.55 -7.06 -12.85
N LEU A 50 -9.15 -6.13 -13.71
CA LEU A 50 -9.81 -5.91 -15.00
C LEU A 50 -9.77 -7.16 -15.88
N LYS A 51 -8.64 -7.88 -15.89
CA LYS A 51 -8.51 -9.15 -16.62
C LYS A 51 -9.44 -10.24 -16.06
N SER A 52 -9.55 -10.36 -14.74
CA SER A 52 -10.45 -11.34 -14.11
C SER A 52 -11.92 -11.05 -14.41
N ASP A 53 -12.28 -9.77 -14.53
CA ASP A 53 -13.63 -9.32 -14.85
C ASP A 53 -13.94 -9.35 -16.35
N GLY A 54 -12.96 -9.73 -17.19
CA GLY A 54 -13.10 -9.73 -18.66
C GLY A 54 -13.22 -8.35 -19.28
N THR A 55 -12.80 -7.30 -18.57
CA THR A 55 -12.86 -5.92 -19.02
C THR A 55 -11.65 -5.58 -19.89
N GLU A 56 -11.86 -4.85 -20.97
CA GLU A 56 -10.78 -4.37 -21.83
C GLU A 56 -9.87 -3.38 -21.07
N LEU A 57 -8.56 -3.57 -21.23
CA LEU A 57 -7.56 -2.73 -20.57
C LEU A 57 -7.44 -1.39 -21.29
N PRO A 58 -7.47 -0.26 -20.58
CA PRO A 58 -7.13 1.03 -21.16
C PRO A 58 -5.64 1.08 -21.55
N PRO A 59 -5.21 2.03 -22.39
CA PRO A 59 -3.80 2.27 -22.65
C PRO A 59 -3.03 2.43 -21.34
N ILE A 60 -1.87 1.77 -21.25
CA ILE A 60 -1.12 1.68 -20.00
C ILE A 60 -0.73 3.05 -19.43
N ASN A 61 -0.34 3.99 -20.26
CA ASN A 61 0.00 5.35 -19.87
C ASN A 61 -1.19 6.11 -19.24
N ILE A 62 -2.42 5.87 -19.74
CA ILE A 62 -3.64 6.47 -19.16
C ILE A 62 -3.94 5.82 -17.80
N LEU A 63 -3.76 4.52 -17.69
CA LEU A 63 -3.95 3.82 -16.42
C LEU A 63 -2.94 4.29 -15.36
N GLU A 64 -1.67 4.41 -15.72
CA GLU A 64 -0.61 4.91 -14.83
C GLU A 64 -0.91 6.32 -14.34
N GLU A 65 -1.34 7.23 -15.23
CA GLU A 65 -1.71 8.60 -14.89
C GLU A 65 -2.89 8.64 -13.89
N GLN A 66 -3.95 7.88 -14.16
CA GLN A 66 -5.12 7.81 -13.28
C GLN A 66 -4.78 7.20 -11.91
N VAL A 67 -3.92 6.19 -11.89
CA VAL A 67 -3.48 5.57 -10.63
C VAL A 67 -2.60 6.52 -9.84
N LEU A 68 -1.69 7.25 -10.50
CA LEU A 68 -0.86 8.26 -9.84
C LEU A 68 -1.71 9.38 -9.23
N GLU A 69 -2.69 9.92 -9.96
CA GLU A 69 -3.63 10.92 -9.43
C GLU A 69 -4.36 10.39 -8.19
N ARG A 70 -4.78 9.13 -8.23
CA ARG A 70 -5.43 8.49 -7.09
C ARG A 70 -4.51 8.39 -5.88
N LEU A 71 -3.26 7.95 -6.06
CA LEU A 71 -2.27 7.88 -4.99
C LEU A 71 -1.97 9.26 -4.37
N VAL A 72 -1.89 10.31 -5.21
CA VAL A 72 -1.74 11.70 -4.73
C VAL A 72 -2.92 12.10 -3.84
N ILE A 73 -4.14 11.81 -4.24
CA ILE A 73 -5.34 12.13 -3.46
C ILE A 73 -5.36 11.34 -2.14
N GLU A 74 -5.01 10.06 -2.18
CA GLU A 74 -4.92 9.20 -0.99
C GLU A 74 -3.88 9.75 0.00
N GLU A 75 -2.69 10.14 -0.47
CA GLU A 75 -1.64 10.72 0.36
C GLU A 75 -2.10 12.04 1.02
N ILE A 76 -2.75 12.94 0.26
CA ILE A 76 -3.32 14.17 0.81
C ILE A 76 -4.33 13.86 1.93
N GLN A 77 -5.19 12.88 1.73
CA GLN A 77 -6.20 12.49 2.73
C GLN A 77 -5.55 11.89 3.99
N LEU A 78 -4.50 11.09 3.85
CA LEU A 78 -3.74 10.56 4.98
C LEU A 78 -3.09 11.69 5.79
N GLN A 79 -2.49 12.68 5.15
CA GLN A 79 -1.91 13.83 5.81
C GLN A 79 -2.97 14.71 6.51
N ILE A 80 -4.16 14.87 5.91
CA ILE A 80 -5.28 15.53 6.57
C ILE A 80 -5.69 14.74 7.82
N GLY A 81 -5.76 13.42 7.74
CA GLY A 81 -6.06 12.54 8.86
C GLY A 81 -5.04 12.68 9.99
N ASP A 82 -3.76 12.69 9.66
CA ASP A 82 -2.68 12.86 10.62
C ASP A 82 -2.76 14.22 11.33
N ARG A 83 -2.90 15.32 10.58
CA ARG A 83 -3.07 16.67 11.13
C ARG A 83 -4.32 16.82 12.01
N ALA A 84 -5.38 16.08 11.69
CA ALA A 84 -6.62 16.04 12.49
C ALA A 84 -6.54 15.07 13.68
N GLY A 85 -5.41 14.38 13.88
CA GLY A 85 -5.22 13.41 14.97
C GLY A 85 -6.08 12.16 14.83
N VAL A 86 -6.49 11.77 13.61
CA VAL A 86 -7.27 10.56 13.34
C VAL A 86 -6.42 9.34 13.67
N LYS A 87 -6.90 8.50 14.57
CA LYS A 87 -6.22 7.26 14.97
C LYS A 87 -7.18 6.08 14.82
N ILE A 88 -6.69 5.00 14.25
CA ILE A 88 -7.42 3.73 14.16
C ILE A 88 -6.88 2.80 15.26
N SER A 89 -7.77 2.35 16.14
CA SER A 89 -7.39 1.40 17.19
C SER A 89 -7.17 0.00 16.62
N ASP A 90 -6.37 -0.82 17.31
CA ASP A 90 -6.15 -2.21 16.89
C ASP A 90 -7.45 -3.04 16.93
N ALA A 91 -8.37 -2.73 17.84
CA ALA A 91 -9.68 -3.38 17.89
C ALA A 91 -10.50 -3.09 16.62
N GLU A 92 -10.57 -1.83 16.19
CA GLU A 92 -11.25 -1.42 14.96
C GLU A 92 -10.60 -2.03 13.71
N LEU A 93 -9.28 -2.03 13.64
CA LEU A 93 -8.53 -2.63 12.56
C LEU A 93 -8.77 -4.14 12.48
N ASN A 94 -8.70 -4.86 13.61
CA ASN A 94 -8.97 -6.29 13.65
C ASN A 94 -10.42 -6.62 13.28
N GLN A 95 -11.38 -5.79 13.68
CA GLN A 95 -12.77 -5.95 13.26
C GLN A 95 -12.93 -5.82 11.74
N SER A 96 -12.27 -4.85 11.11
CA SER A 96 -12.29 -4.66 9.66
C SER A 96 -11.62 -5.83 8.93
N LEU A 97 -10.48 -6.30 9.42
CA LEU A 97 -9.80 -7.48 8.86
C LEU A 97 -10.64 -8.75 8.99
N SER A 98 -11.33 -8.94 10.14
CA SER A 98 -12.25 -10.07 10.33
C SER A 98 -13.44 -10.02 9.36
N MET A 99 -13.94 -8.83 9.04
CA MET A 99 -14.98 -8.67 8.01
C MET A 99 -14.47 -9.02 6.61
N ILE A 100 -13.22 -8.70 6.29
CA ILE A 100 -12.59 -9.09 5.02
C ILE A 100 -12.44 -10.61 4.95
N ALA A 101 -11.89 -11.24 6.00
CA ALA A 101 -11.74 -12.70 6.10
C ALA A 101 -13.08 -13.44 5.94
N SER A 102 -14.14 -12.92 6.57
CA SER A 102 -15.49 -13.50 6.51
C SER A 102 -16.08 -13.54 5.09
N ARG A 103 -15.69 -12.62 4.20
CA ARG A 103 -16.11 -12.65 2.79
C ARG A 103 -15.57 -13.88 2.05
N SER A 104 -14.45 -14.41 2.52
CA SER A 104 -13.85 -15.65 2.02
C SER A 104 -14.23 -16.87 2.87
N SER A 105 -15.23 -16.74 3.77
CA SER A 105 -15.67 -17.79 4.70
C SER A 105 -14.55 -18.30 5.61
N MET A 106 -13.61 -17.43 5.96
CA MET A 106 -12.47 -17.72 6.84
C MET A 106 -12.57 -16.90 8.14
N ASP A 107 -12.02 -17.44 9.23
CA ASP A 107 -11.66 -16.62 10.38
C ASP A 107 -10.36 -15.83 10.12
N LEU A 108 -9.99 -14.94 11.02
CA LEU A 108 -8.84 -14.06 10.80
C LEU A 108 -7.51 -14.81 10.77
N GLU A 109 -7.36 -15.89 11.54
CA GLU A 109 -6.12 -16.67 11.58
C GLU A 109 -5.97 -17.51 10.32
N GLN A 110 -7.03 -18.19 9.88
CA GLN A 110 -7.07 -18.92 8.60
C GLN A 110 -6.78 -17.99 7.41
N PHE A 111 -7.33 -16.78 7.47
CA PHE A 111 -7.11 -15.78 6.41
C PHE A 111 -5.65 -15.34 6.36
N LYS A 112 -5.02 -15.10 7.51
CA LYS A 112 -3.60 -14.75 7.62
C LYS A 112 -2.71 -15.88 7.07
N GLU A 113 -2.96 -17.12 7.50
CA GLU A 113 -2.21 -18.28 7.01
C GLU A 113 -2.35 -18.46 5.48
N ASN A 114 -3.55 -18.23 4.94
CA ASN A 114 -3.81 -18.30 3.51
C ASN A 114 -3.04 -17.23 2.73
N LEU A 115 -3.00 -15.98 3.22
CA LEU A 115 -2.22 -14.90 2.61
C LEU A 115 -0.74 -15.24 2.57
N GLU A 116 -0.18 -15.65 3.71
CA GLU A 116 1.24 -15.98 3.84
C GLU A 116 1.62 -17.20 2.96
N ALA A 117 0.74 -18.19 2.84
CA ALA A 117 0.92 -19.35 1.95
C ALA A 117 0.93 -18.95 0.45
N ASN A 118 0.22 -17.88 0.09
CA ASN A 118 0.22 -17.30 -1.26
C ASN A 118 1.36 -16.30 -1.50
N GLY A 119 2.24 -16.09 -0.52
CA GLY A 119 3.36 -15.15 -0.60
C GLY A 119 2.97 -13.70 -0.38
N GLU A 120 1.76 -13.43 0.12
CA GLU A 120 1.30 -12.10 0.47
C GLU A 120 1.61 -11.76 1.93
N SER A 121 1.88 -10.49 2.22
CA SER A 121 2.21 -10.04 3.57
C SER A 121 0.96 -9.59 4.33
N TYR A 122 0.62 -10.32 5.40
CA TYR A 122 -0.44 -9.89 6.31
C TYR A 122 -0.17 -8.52 6.94
N SER A 123 1.11 -8.19 7.21
CA SER A 123 1.49 -6.87 7.72
C SER A 123 1.17 -5.75 6.71
N ASN A 124 1.46 -5.97 5.43
CA ASN A 124 1.15 -4.99 4.40
C ASN A 124 -0.36 -4.80 4.25
N LEU A 125 -1.14 -5.87 4.28
CA LEU A 125 -2.60 -5.78 4.27
C LEU A 125 -3.13 -4.98 5.46
N ARG A 126 -2.59 -5.23 6.67
CA ARG A 126 -2.98 -4.46 7.87
C ARG A 126 -2.76 -2.95 7.69
N GLU A 127 -1.62 -2.55 7.14
CA GLU A 127 -1.32 -1.15 6.89
C GLU A 127 -2.23 -0.56 5.80
N THR A 128 -2.52 -1.31 4.74
CA THR A 128 -3.46 -0.89 3.69
C THR A 128 -4.86 -0.64 4.29
N VAL A 129 -5.38 -1.58 5.07
CA VAL A 129 -6.69 -1.44 5.72
C VAL A 129 -6.70 -0.26 6.72
N ARG A 130 -5.60 -0.04 7.45
CA ARG A 130 -5.47 1.12 8.35
C ARG A 130 -5.55 2.44 7.57
N LYS A 131 -4.82 2.56 6.47
CA LYS A 131 -4.87 3.75 5.59
C LYS A 131 -6.29 3.98 5.06
N GLU A 132 -6.97 2.94 4.58
CA GLU A 132 -8.35 3.04 4.11
C GLU A 132 -9.32 3.53 5.19
N LEU A 133 -9.20 3.04 6.43
CA LEU A 133 -10.02 3.48 7.55
C LEU A 133 -9.78 4.95 7.91
N ILE A 134 -8.53 5.43 7.85
CA ILE A 134 -8.20 6.84 8.06
C ILE A 134 -8.86 7.69 6.97
N ILE A 135 -8.71 7.31 5.70
CA ILE A 135 -9.30 8.01 4.56
C ILE A 135 -10.82 8.09 4.68
N GLN A 136 -11.47 6.98 4.99
CA GLN A 136 -12.92 6.93 5.21
C GLN A 136 -13.36 7.86 6.35
N ARG A 137 -12.59 7.95 7.43
CA ARG A 137 -12.90 8.83 8.57
C ARG A 137 -12.76 10.30 8.21
N VAL A 138 -11.71 10.65 7.45
CA VAL A 138 -11.51 12.01 6.91
C VAL A 138 -12.67 12.41 5.98
N GLN A 139 -13.06 11.52 5.06
CA GLN A 139 -14.16 11.78 4.13
C GLN A 139 -15.49 11.98 4.87
N ARG A 140 -15.81 11.11 5.83
CA ARG A 140 -17.02 11.25 6.65
C ARG A 140 -17.06 12.56 7.44
N GLY A 141 -15.94 12.94 8.04
CA GLY A 141 -15.84 14.20 8.78
C GLY A 141 -16.11 15.44 7.91
N LYS A 142 -15.60 15.45 6.68
CA LYS A 142 -15.86 16.54 5.72
C LYS A 142 -17.33 16.61 5.29
N VAL A 143 -17.94 15.45 5.04
CA VAL A 143 -19.37 15.40 4.66
C VAL A 143 -20.25 15.90 5.79
N SER A 144 -20.01 15.46 7.04
CA SER A 144 -20.79 15.91 8.20
C SER A 144 -20.69 17.42 8.44
N ALA A 145 -19.49 18.00 8.31
CA ALA A 145 -19.30 19.44 8.44
C ALA A 145 -20.04 20.25 7.36
N ASN A 146 -20.10 19.74 6.14
CA ASN A 146 -20.85 20.40 5.05
C ASN A 146 -22.39 20.30 5.24
N ILE A 147 -22.89 19.20 5.84
CA ILE A 147 -24.32 19.04 6.12
C ILE A 147 -24.77 19.97 7.27
N GLU A 148 -23.95 20.15 8.30
CA GLU A 148 -24.25 21.09 9.39
C GLU A 148 -24.36 22.53 8.91
N ILE A 149 -23.53 22.95 7.94
CA ILE A 149 -23.61 24.29 7.31
C ILE A 149 -24.93 24.44 6.53
N SER A 150 -25.37 23.40 5.84
CA SER A 150 -26.61 23.39 5.05
C SER A 150 -27.87 23.51 5.93
N GLU A 151 -27.90 22.91 7.12
CA GLU A 151 -29.01 23.04 8.07
C GLU A 151 -29.13 24.46 8.65
N GLN A 152 -28.02 25.14 8.90
CA GLN A 152 -27.99 26.53 9.35
C GLN A 152 -28.46 27.52 8.28
N GLU A 153 -28.29 27.23 6.99
CA GLU A 153 -28.81 28.06 5.90
C GLU A 153 -30.33 27.92 5.70
N ILE A 154 -30.95 26.86 6.18
CA ILE A 154 -32.39 26.61 6.06
C ILE A 154 -33.19 27.35 7.15
N GLU A 155 -32.58 27.73 8.27
CA GLU A 155 -33.25 28.43 9.38
C GLU A 155 -33.25 29.99 9.25
N ASN A 156 -32.72 30.57 8.19
CA ASN A 156 -32.73 32.00 7.88
C ASN A 156 -33.63 32.28 6.66
#